data_efff0bbc5afe7bb9e474662fb0a60788
#
_entry.id   efff0bbc5afe7bb9e474662fb0a60788
#
_cell.length_a   1.000
_cell.length_b   1.000
_cell.length_c   1.000
_cell.angle_alpha   90.00
_cell.angle_beta   90.00
_cell.angle_gamma   90.00
#
_symmetry.space_group_name_H-M   'P 1'
#
loop_
_entity.id
_entity.type
_entity.pdbx_description
1 polymer ?
#
loop_
_entity_poly.entity_id
_entity_poly.type
_entity_poly.pdbx_seq_one_letter_code
_entity_poly.pdbx_strand_id
1 'polypeptide(L)'
;YTETPYSYSSELSRKSMGMFRDIITENQFKPNLNQWLIMGGLTHRDGGTKDSYYGQNYHGFDTGTADVDVDMKLTGAYALGKYGYSENVSLGVTVGGNRSEAKLPMSKVKGNSGYVGAFAENYRGNLTLKAGAGIQYSEYDANRGTVGGHNYSEKYSDMTYDIYLNGRYSHNIGNNLFLEPYGTLSYTYIKQDSADEGSKVLAIETDSKSFDYTAAKVGLDIKKVIPHEKGKSTLSAGVSYTRLLTGADEENITGRFKGKDASDFDILVAHKNENSIGLNAKYTLELESGILFDVKGSYSVERDSHNGTGKNRNKGEWIVGAGIGYKF
;
A
#
# COMPACT_ATOMS: atom_id res chain seq x y z
N TYR A 1 -14.03 14.40 15.26
CA TYR A 1 -14.79 13.46 14.40
C TYR A 1 -13.88 12.38 13.86
N THR A 2 -14.14 11.14 14.23
CA THR A 2 -13.30 9.98 13.89
C THR A 2 -13.95 9.08 12.84
N GLU A 3 -15.24 9.21 12.60
CA GLU A 3 -16.02 8.33 11.71
C GLU A 3 -16.28 8.93 10.34
N THR A 4 -15.47 9.88 9.90
CA THR A 4 -15.62 10.47 8.58
C THR A 4 -14.82 9.71 7.52
N PRO A 5 -15.32 9.57 6.29
CA PRO A 5 -14.57 8.90 5.22
C PRO A 5 -13.25 9.61 4.90
N TYR A 6 -13.16 10.91 5.15
CA TYR A 6 -11.96 11.71 4.92
C TYR A 6 -10.77 11.29 5.79
N SER A 7 -11.03 10.60 6.90
CA SER A 7 -9.98 10.09 7.78
C SER A 7 -9.20 8.90 7.20
N TYR A 8 -9.73 8.20 6.20
CA TYR A 8 -9.20 6.92 5.74
C TYR A 8 -8.69 6.93 4.30
N SER A 9 -8.99 7.95 3.52
CA SER A 9 -8.55 7.99 2.11
C SER A 9 -7.03 8.00 1.97
N SER A 10 -6.30 8.68 2.86
CA SER A 10 -4.83 8.64 2.85
C SER A 10 -4.28 7.24 3.09
N GLU A 11 -4.94 6.44 3.93
CA GLU A 11 -4.56 5.04 4.14
C GLU A 11 -4.78 4.19 2.88
N LEU A 12 -5.88 4.40 2.18
CA LEU A 12 -6.13 3.73 0.90
C LEU A 12 -5.05 4.09 -0.13
N SER A 13 -4.68 5.36 -0.23
CA SER A 13 -3.63 5.82 -1.13
C SER A 13 -2.27 5.24 -0.76
N ARG A 14 -1.92 5.21 0.53
CA ARG A 14 -0.67 4.63 1.02
C ARG A 14 -0.59 3.13 0.73
N LYS A 15 -1.66 2.39 1.00
CA LYS A 15 -1.72 0.94 0.77
C LYS A 15 -1.69 0.61 -0.73
N SER A 16 -2.36 1.39 -1.55
CA SER A 16 -2.32 1.27 -3.00
C SER A 16 -0.89 1.47 -3.53
N MET A 17 -0.23 2.53 -3.12
CA MET A 17 1.16 2.79 -3.51
C MET A 17 2.09 1.67 -3.07
N GLY A 18 1.90 1.15 -1.86
CA GLY A 18 2.67 0.02 -1.34
C GLY A 18 2.50 -1.25 -2.17
N MET A 19 1.30 -1.51 -2.69
CA MET A 19 1.06 -2.65 -3.57
C MET A 19 1.84 -2.52 -4.88
N PHE A 20 1.87 -1.36 -5.50
CA PHE A 20 2.65 -1.13 -6.72
C PHE A 20 4.17 -1.21 -6.47
N ARG A 21 4.65 -0.69 -5.36
CA ARG A 21 6.05 -0.83 -4.96
C ARG A 21 6.44 -2.29 -4.78
N ASP A 22 5.61 -3.06 -4.09
CA ASP A 22 5.87 -4.48 -3.80
C ASP A 22 5.89 -5.34 -5.07
N ILE A 23 5.07 -5.03 -6.06
CA ILE A 23 5.10 -5.70 -7.37
C ILE A 23 6.50 -5.63 -7.95
N ILE A 24 7.14 -4.48 -7.89
CA ILE A 24 8.48 -4.27 -8.46
C ILE A 24 9.55 -4.91 -7.58
N THR A 25 9.52 -4.65 -6.27
CA THR A 25 10.59 -5.13 -5.37
C THR A 25 10.58 -6.63 -5.22
N GLU A 26 9.43 -7.29 -5.35
CA GLU A 26 9.28 -8.74 -5.24
C GLU A 26 9.43 -9.48 -6.57
N ASN A 27 9.41 -8.78 -7.71
CA ASN A 27 9.56 -9.42 -9.01
C ASN A 27 11.03 -9.72 -9.28
N GLN A 28 11.38 -11.00 -9.34
CA GLN A 28 12.76 -11.47 -9.50
C GLN A 28 13.06 -11.97 -10.93
N PHE A 29 12.15 -11.83 -11.86
CA PHE A 29 12.43 -12.16 -13.25
C PHE A 29 13.41 -11.17 -13.85
N LYS A 30 14.41 -11.68 -14.55
CA LYS A 30 15.45 -10.87 -15.19
C LYS A 30 15.31 -10.93 -16.71
N PRO A 31 15.27 -9.79 -17.42
CA PRO A 31 15.27 -9.80 -18.87
C PRO A 31 16.63 -10.27 -19.42
N ASN A 32 16.62 -10.78 -20.63
CA ASN A 32 17.86 -11.07 -21.34
C ASN A 32 18.50 -9.76 -21.84
N LEU A 33 19.82 -9.80 -22.07
CA LEU A 33 20.57 -8.64 -22.56
C LEU A 33 19.97 -8.13 -23.88
N ASN A 34 19.74 -6.82 -23.95
CA ASN A 34 19.17 -6.11 -25.10
C ASN A 34 17.77 -6.59 -25.50
N GLN A 35 17.07 -7.25 -24.58
CA GLN A 35 15.73 -7.76 -24.80
C GLN A 35 14.78 -7.29 -23.71
N TRP A 36 13.50 -7.47 -23.96
CA TRP A 36 12.42 -7.07 -23.06
C TRP A 36 11.83 -8.26 -22.33
N LEU A 37 11.38 -7.96 -21.14
CA LEU A 37 10.45 -8.78 -20.37
C LEU A 37 9.21 -7.94 -20.12
N ILE A 38 8.04 -8.46 -20.49
CA ILE A 38 6.75 -7.80 -20.25
C ILE A 38 5.91 -8.71 -19.40
N MET A 39 5.24 -8.13 -18.39
CA MET A 39 4.42 -8.88 -17.48
C MET A 39 3.20 -8.08 -17.08
N GLY A 40 2.08 -8.74 -16.92
CA GLY A 40 0.85 -8.15 -16.40
C GLY A 40 0.23 -9.04 -15.35
N GLY A 41 -0.54 -8.45 -14.46
CA GLY A 41 -1.14 -9.21 -13.37
C GLY A 41 -2.25 -8.48 -12.65
N LEU A 42 -2.85 -9.23 -11.73
CA LEU A 42 -3.93 -8.79 -10.88
C LEU A 42 -3.49 -8.91 -9.43
N THR A 43 -3.97 -7.99 -8.61
CA THR A 43 -3.71 -7.99 -7.16
C THR A 43 -5.00 -7.70 -6.41
N HIS A 44 -5.13 -8.29 -5.25
CA HIS A 44 -6.24 -8.03 -4.34
C HIS A 44 -5.72 -7.97 -2.91
N ARG A 45 -6.14 -6.93 -2.19
CA ARG A 45 -5.83 -6.75 -0.78
C ARG A 45 -7.14 -6.62 -0.01
N ASP A 46 -7.26 -7.38 1.07
CA ASP A 46 -8.43 -7.37 1.94
C ASP A 46 -7.97 -7.33 3.39
N GLY A 47 -8.50 -6.41 4.13
CA GLY A 47 -8.18 -6.25 5.54
C GLY A 47 -8.98 -5.14 6.16
N GLY A 48 -8.54 -4.67 7.29
CA GLY A 48 -9.20 -3.60 7.96
C GLY A 48 -8.56 -3.29 9.29
N THR A 49 -9.12 -2.31 9.96
CA THR A 49 -8.67 -1.92 11.29
C THR A 49 -9.85 -1.82 12.22
N LYS A 50 -9.58 -2.05 13.48
CA LYS A 50 -10.48 -1.69 14.56
C LYS A 50 -9.78 -0.61 15.38
N ASP A 51 -10.11 0.63 15.08
CA ASP A 51 -9.49 1.76 15.74
C ASP A 51 -10.20 2.07 17.03
N SER A 52 -9.43 2.19 18.11
CA SER A 52 -9.93 2.63 19.41
C SER A 52 -9.38 4.02 19.68
N TYR A 53 -10.26 4.99 19.77
CA TYR A 53 -9.91 6.37 20.10
C TYR A 53 -10.29 6.65 21.55
N TYR A 54 -9.30 7.01 22.36
CA TYR A 54 -9.57 7.48 23.71
C TYR A 54 -10.20 8.87 23.66
N GLY A 55 -11.20 9.09 24.46
CA GLY A 55 -11.86 10.37 24.58
C GLY A 55 -10.85 11.47 24.87
N GLN A 56 -10.79 12.47 24.01
CA GLN A 56 -10.06 13.68 24.31
C GLN A 56 -10.91 14.58 25.18
N ASN A 57 -10.24 15.26 26.09
CA ASN A 57 -10.88 16.26 26.92
C ASN A 57 -11.31 17.44 26.06
N TYR A 58 -12.54 17.41 25.55
CA TYR A 58 -13.09 18.46 24.72
C TYR A 58 -13.95 19.36 25.60
N HIS A 59 -13.55 20.62 25.74
CA HIS A 59 -14.19 21.58 26.63
C HIS A 59 -14.36 21.10 28.07
N GLY A 60 -13.43 20.32 28.59
CA GLY A 60 -13.47 19.82 29.96
C GLY A 60 -14.30 18.56 30.16
N PHE A 61 -14.85 17.97 29.09
CA PHE A 61 -15.61 16.74 29.17
C PHE A 61 -14.78 15.56 28.64
N ASP A 62 -14.76 14.48 29.41
CA ASP A 62 -14.21 13.22 28.95
C ASP A 62 -15.26 12.55 28.05
N THR A 63 -14.93 12.36 26.78
CA THR A 63 -15.84 11.77 25.79
C THR A 63 -15.79 10.24 25.75
N GLY A 64 -14.94 9.62 26.57
CA GLY A 64 -14.82 8.16 26.62
C GLY A 64 -13.99 7.59 25.45
N THR A 65 -14.03 6.28 25.29
CA THR A 65 -13.35 5.56 24.21
C THR A 65 -14.33 5.24 23.09
N ALA A 66 -14.01 5.58 21.86
CA ALA A 66 -14.77 5.21 20.68
C ALA A 66 -14.02 4.13 19.89
N ASP A 67 -14.71 3.06 19.54
CA ASP A 67 -14.19 2.01 18.65
C ASP A 67 -14.77 2.21 17.25
N VAL A 68 -13.90 2.28 16.25
CA VAL A 68 -14.30 2.39 14.84
C VAL A 68 -13.84 1.16 14.10
N ASP A 69 -14.78 0.40 13.56
CA ASP A 69 -14.53 -0.80 12.78
C ASP A 69 -14.51 -0.44 11.29
N VAL A 70 -13.38 -0.64 10.64
CA VAL A 70 -13.16 -0.24 9.25
C VAL A 70 -12.71 -1.43 8.44
N ASP A 71 -13.43 -1.72 7.35
CA ASP A 71 -13.03 -2.71 6.35
C ASP A 71 -12.43 -2.00 5.14
N MET A 72 -11.25 -2.44 4.70
CA MET A 72 -10.54 -1.90 3.56
C MET A 72 -10.29 -2.97 2.53
N LYS A 73 -10.57 -2.65 1.26
CA LYS A 73 -10.34 -3.54 0.11
C LYS A 73 -9.72 -2.78 -1.04
N LEU A 74 -8.76 -3.40 -1.71
CA LEU A 74 -8.13 -2.88 -2.91
C LEU A 74 -8.02 -4.01 -3.94
N THR A 75 -8.49 -3.75 -5.15
CA THR A 75 -8.35 -4.68 -6.28
C THR A 75 -7.73 -3.94 -7.43
N GLY A 76 -6.62 -4.44 -7.94
CA GLY A 76 -5.84 -3.76 -8.94
C GLY A 76 -5.30 -4.64 -10.04
N ALA A 77 -4.82 -3.97 -11.08
CA ALA A 77 -4.13 -4.57 -12.20
C ALA A 77 -2.89 -3.77 -12.52
N TYR A 78 -1.88 -4.42 -13.06
CA TYR A 78 -0.64 -3.79 -13.46
C TYR A 78 -0.10 -4.38 -14.74
N ALA A 79 0.76 -3.60 -15.40
CA ALA A 79 1.66 -4.06 -16.43
C ALA A 79 3.04 -3.49 -16.14
N LEU A 80 4.07 -4.31 -16.32
CA LEU A 80 5.45 -3.86 -16.18
C LEU A 80 6.28 -4.34 -17.36
N GLY A 81 7.30 -3.57 -17.69
CA GLY A 81 8.29 -3.94 -18.67
C GLY A 81 9.69 -3.71 -18.11
N LYS A 82 10.57 -4.65 -18.36
CA LYS A 82 12.01 -4.54 -18.03
C LYS A 82 12.83 -4.71 -19.30
N TYR A 83 13.80 -3.85 -19.47
CA TYR A 83 14.75 -3.93 -20.58
C TYR A 83 16.16 -4.23 -20.04
N GLY A 84 16.80 -5.24 -20.60
CA GLY A 84 18.17 -5.60 -20.27
C GLY A 84 19.15 -4.65 -20.90
N TYR A 85 19.45 -3.54 -20.24
CA TYR A 85 20.37 -2.50 -20.72
C TYR A 85 21.81 -3.00 -20.79
N SER A 86 22.24 -3.75 -19.80
CA SER A 86 23.54 -4.43 -19.75
C SER A 86 23.39 -5.74 -18.99
N GLU A 87 24.46 -6.51 -18.89
CA GLU A 87 24.43 -7.76 -18.09
C GLU A 87 24.13 -7.50 -16.62
N ASN A 88 24.46 -6.29 -16.14
CA ASN A 88 24.33 -5.94 -14.72
C ASN A 88 23.20 -4.94 -14.46
N VAL A 89 22.53 -4.42 -15.47
CA VAL A 89 21.52 -3.38 -15.30
C VAL A 89 20.28 -3.67 -16.14
N SER A 90 19.13 -3.60 -15.50
CA SER A 90 17.84 -3.56 -16.18
C SER A 90 17.14 -2.25 -15.85
N LEU A 91 16.42 -1.71 -16.82
CA LEU A 91 15.59 -0.53 -16.68
C LEU A 91 14.15 -0.95 -16.87
N GLY A 92 13.25 -0.38 -16.08
CA GLY A 92 11.86 -0.79 -16.13
C GLY A 92 10.86 0.33 -15.94
N VAL A 93 9.64 0.05 -16.37
CA VAL A 93 8.47 0.91 -16.16
C VAL A 93 7.31 0.06 -15.69
N THR A 94 6.43 0.68 -14.91
CA THR A 94 5.19 0.05 -14.44
C THR A 94 4.04 1.01 -14.63
N VAL A 95 2.93 0.50 -15.09
CA VAL A 95 1.65 1.20 -15.11
C VAL A 95 0.62 0.32 -14.41
N GLY A 96 -0.35 0.94 -13.78
CA GLY A 96 -1.39 0.16 -13.13
C GLY A 96 -2.54 1.02 -12.66
N GLY A 97 -3.53 0.35 -12.12
CA GLY A 97 -4.68 0.99 -11.52
C GLY A 97 -5.34 0.09 -10.51
N ASN A 98 -6.12 0.66 -9.63
CA ASN A 98 -6.92 -0.12 -8.70
C ASN A 98 -8.21 0.59 -8.31
N ARG A 99 -9.11 -0.22 -7.75
CA ARG A 99 -10.28 0.26 -7.03
C ARG A 99 -10.08 -0.04 -5.57
N SER A 100 -10.44 0.91 -4.73
CA SER A 100 -10.29 0.82 -3.29
C SER A 100 -11.60 1.19 -2.60
N GLU A 101 -11.79 0.66 -1.42
CA GLU A 101 -12.95 0.95 -0.59
C GLU A 101 -12.58 0.86 0.88
N ALA A 102 -13.03 1.84 1.66
CA ALA A 102 -13.03 1.78 3.10
C ALA A 102 -14.48 1.90 3.58
N LYS A 103 -14.95 0.90 4.32
CA LYS A 103 -16.30 0.88 4.93
C LYS A 103 -16.21 1.16 6.40
N LEU A 104 -16.93 2.19 6.84
CA LEU A 104 -17.13 2.55 8.22
C LEU A 104 -18.60 2.26 8.61
N PRO A 105 -18.97 2.24 9.90
CA PRO A 105 -20.35 1.91 10.32
C PRO A 105 -21.45 2.78 9.70
N MET A 106 -21.16 4.08 9.47
CA MET A 106 -22.16 5.02 8.92
C MET A 106 -21.72 5.70 7.64
N SER A 107 -20.55 5.37 7.13
CA SER A 107 -20.00 6.03 5.96
C SER A 107 -19.08 5.10 5.19
N LYS A 108 -18.76 5.50 3.98
CA LYS A 108 -17.80 4.78 3.14
C LYS A 108 -17.07 5.74 2.22
N VAL A 109 -15.88 5.36 1.82
CA VAL A 109 -15.14 6.02 0.75
C VAL A 109 -14.74 4.98 -0.28
N LYS A 110 -14.99 5.29 -1.55
CA LYS A 110 -14.54 4.50 -2.69
C LYS A 110 -13.51 5.29 -3.47
N GLY A 111 -12.48 4.61 -3.92
CA GLY A 111 -11.40 5.23 -4.69
C GLY A 111 -11.11 4.51 -5.98
N ASN A 112 -10.61 5.26 -6.95
CA ASN A 112 -9.98 4.76 -8.17
C ASN A 112 -8.61 5.40 -8.28
N SER A 113 -7.59 4.59 -8.51
CA SER A 113 -6.21 5.06 -8.60
C SER A 113 -5.58 4.65 -9.90
N GLY A 114 -4.78 5.54 -10.47
CA GLY A 114 -3.89 5.26 -11.58
C GLY A 114 -2.44 5.49 -11.16
N TYR A 115 -1.55 4.61 -11.59
CA TYR A 115 -0.15 4.58 -11.20
C TYR A 115 0.76 4.51 -12.42
N VAL A 116 1.86 5.27 -12.37
CA VAL A 116 2.98 5.17 -13.31
C VAL A 116 4.27 5.23 -12.50
N GLY A 117 5.21 4.35 -12.81
CA GLY A 117 6.50 4.31 -12.15
C GLY A 117 7.62 3.90 -13.08
N ALA A 118 8.84 4.24 -12.68
CA ALA A 118 10.06 3.84 -13.34
C ALA A 118 11.06 3.31 -12.32
N PHE A 119 11.88 2.37 -12.73
CA PHE A 119 12.85 1.74 -11.82
C PHE A 119 14.07 1.24 -12.57
N ALA A 120 15.11 1.00 -11.81
CA ALA A 120 16.35 0.36 -12.30
C ALA A 120 16.71 -0.79 -11.36
N GLU A 121 17.29 -1.83 -11.93
CA GLU A 121 17.79 -2.99 -11.19
C GLU A 121 19.28 -3.17 -11.52
N ASN A 122 20.07 -3.46 -10.49
CA ASN A 122 21.50 -3.72 -10.61
C ASN A 122 21.83 -5.08 -10.01
N TYR A 123 22.49 -5.92 -10.79
CA TYR A 123 22.85 -7.27 -10.40
C TYR A 123 24.36 -7.34 -10.13
N ARG A 124 24.71 -7.61 -8.86
CA ARG A 124 26.10 -7.70 -8.41
C ARG A 124 26.35 -9.06 -7.74
N GLY A 125 26.71 -10.07 -8.54
CA GLY A 125 26.83 -11.43 -8.02
C GLY A 125 25.49 -11.90 -7.46
N ASN A 126 25.45 -12.23 -6.18
CA ASN A 126 24.23 -12.70 -5.51
C ASN A 126 23.36 -11.56 -4.96
N LEU A 127 23.80 -10.32 -5.10
CA LEU A 127 23.08 -9.15 -4.62
C LEU A 127 22.34 -8.49 -5.79
N THR A 128 21.05 -8.23 -5.59
CA THR A 128 20.23 -7.44 -6.52
C THR A 128 19.80 -6.16 -5.81
N LEU A 129 20.11 -5.02 -6.41
CA LEU A 129 19.70 -3.70 -5.94
C LEU A 129 18.65 -3.14 -6.87
N LYS A 130 17.62 -2.52 -6.29
CA LYS A 130 16.56 -1.87 -7.05
C LYS A 130 16.35 -0.45 -6.51
N ALA A 131 16.13 0.48 -7.40
CA ALA A 131 15.74 1.83 -7.07
C ALA A 131 14.60 2.25 -7.99
N GLY A 132 13.60 2.91 -7.47
CA GLY A 132 12.47 3.32 -8.25
C GLY A 132 11.74 4.53 -7.68
N ALA A 133 10.85 5.06 -8.52
CA ALA A 133 9.98 6.17 -8.18
C ALA A 133 8.63 5.97 -8.89
N GLY A 134 7.57 6.45 -8.26
CA GLY A 134 6.24 6.35 -8.82
C GLY A 134 5.37 7.52 -8.43
N ILE A 135 4.35 7.73 -9.24
CA ILE A 135 3.32 8.74 -9.02
C ILE A 135 1.95 8.07 -9.16
N GLN A 136 1.05 8.43 -8.28
CA GLN A 136 -0.30 7.89 -8.25
C GLN A 136 -1.31 9.02 -8.10
N TYR A 137 -2.30 9.01 -8.97
CA TYR A 137 -3.46 9.88 -8.85
C TYR A 137 -4.64 9.05 -8.38
N SER A 138 -5.33 9.52 -7.34
CA SER A 138 -6.50 8.85 -6.78
C SER A 138 -7.69 9.79 -6.74
N GLU A 139 -8.85 9.29 -7.17
CA GLU A 139 -10.13 9.97 -7.03
C GLU A 139 -10.97 9.22 -6.00
N TYR A 140 -11.52 9.95 -5.05
CA TYR A 140 -12.34 9.40 -3.98
C TYR A 140 -13.76 9.93 -4.04
N ASP A 141 -14.68 9.02 -3.76
CA ASP A 141 -16.10 9.28 -3.65
C ASP A 141 -16.51 8.94 -2.21
N ALA A 142 -16.73 9.95 -1.41
CA ALA A 142 -17.05 9.81 0.00
C ALA A 142 -18.55 9.94 0.22
N ASN A 143 -19.13 9.00 0.96
CA ASN A 143 -20.52 9.05 1.39
C ASN A 143 -20.55 8.99 2.92
N ARG A 144 -21.11 10.02 3.51
CA ARG A 144 -21.21 10.15 4.97
C ARG A 144 -22.68 10.16 5.40
N GLY A 145 -23.06 9.21 6.27
CA GLY A 145 -24.35 9.23 6.93
C GLY A 145 -24.27 9.96 8.28
N THR A 146 -25.39 10.48 8.73
CA THR A 146 -25.54 11.05 10.06
C THR A 146 -26.71 10.41 10.79
N VAL A 147 -26.74 10.55 12.11
CA VAL A 147 -27.90 10.19 12.92
C VAL A 147 -29.10 11.01 12.43
N GLY A 148 -30.19 10.34 12.02
CA GLY A 148 -31.36 11.00 11.45
C GLY A 148 -31.55 10.80 9.95
N GLY A 149 -30.73 9.98 9.28
CA GLY A 149 -30.92 9.55 7.89
C GLY A 149 -30.47 10.54 6.82
N HIS A 150 -29.69 11.54 7.17
CA HIS A 150 -29.10 12.45 6.21
C HIS A 150 -27.85 11.84 5.59
N ASN A 151 -27.73 11.94 4.24
CA ASN A 151 -26.58 11.46 3.49
C ASN A 151 -25.86 12.63 2.82
N TYR A 152 -24.55 12.62 2.89
CA TYR A 152 -23.68 13.61 2.27
C TYR A 152 -22.69 12.90 1.38
N SER A 153 -22.45 13.47 0.20
CA SER A 153 -21.48 12.92 -0.75
C SER A 153 -20.54 14.00 -1.25
N GLU A 154 -19.30 13.62 -1.50
CA GLU A 154 -18.28 14.49 -2.06
C GLU A 154 -17.27 13.70 -2.84
N LYS A 155 -16.78 14.31 -3.91
CA LYS A 155 -15.66 13.80 -4.70
C LYS A 155 -14.45 14.67 -4.45
N TYR A 156 -13.32 14.01 -4.20
CA TYR A 156 -12.04 14.68 -4.03
C TYR A 156 -10.91 13.79 -4.52
N SER A 157 -9.72 14.34 -4.65
CA SER A 157 -8.58 13.62 -5.21
C SER A 157 -7.37 13.75 -4.33
N ASP A 158 -6.39 12.88 -4.53
CA ASP A 158 -5.06 13.06 -4.02
C ASP A 158 -4.01 12.66 -5.05
N MET A 159 -2.80 13.17 -4.83
CA MET A 159 -1.59 12.77 -5.54
C MET A 159 -0.65 12.11 -4.56
N THR A 160 -0.12 10.96 -4.92
CA THR A 160 0.83 10.21 -4.11
C THR A 160 2.14 10.06 -4.89
N TYR A 161 3.25 10.35 -4.22
CA TYR A 161 4.60 10.22 -4.77
C TYR A 161 5.35 9.22 -3.92
N ASP A 162 6.16 8.38 -4.55
CA ASP A 162 6.93 7.36 -3.85
C ASP A 162 8.32 7.25 -4.45
N ILE A 163 9.32 7.10 -3.58
CA ILE A 163 10.68 6.72 -3.96
C ILE A 163 11.15 5.60 -3.05
N TYR A 164 11.93 4.68 -3.57
CA TYR A 164 12.39 3.54 -2.78
C TYR A 164 13.73 3.00 -3.24
N LEU A 165 14.39 2.34 -2.30
CA LEU A 165 15.58 1.52 -2.50
C LEU A 165 15.32 0.14 -1.94
N ASN A 166 15.74 -0.89 -2.66
CA ASN A 166 15.59 -2.28 -2.24
C ASN A 166 16.89 -3.04 -2.51
N GLY A 167 17.22 -3.96 -1.62
CA GLY A 167 18.33 -4.87 -1.80
C GLY A 167 17.92 -6.28 -1.38
N ARG A 168 18.34 -7.26 -2.15
CA ARG A 168 18.11 -8.69 -1.86
C ARG A 168 19.40 -9.47 -2.12
N TYR A 169 19.81 -10.24 -1.14
CA TYR A 169 20.97 -11.12 -1.26
C TYR A 169 20.50 -12.57 -1.31
N SER A 170 20.96 -13.32 -2.31
CA SER A 170 20.59 -14.73 -2.50
C SER A 170 21.76 -15.63 -2.08
N HIS A 171 21.66 -16.21 -0.89
CA HIS A 171 22.68 -17.09 -0.34
C HIS A 171 22.33 -18.55 -0.63
N ASN A 172 23.17 -19.21 -1.43
CA ASN A 172 23.01 -20.62 -1.77
C ASN A 172 23.41 -21.50 -0.57
N ILE A 173 22.47 -22.29 -0.06
CA ILE A 173 22.71 -23.22 1.04
C ILE A 173 22.76 -24.69 0.58
N GLY A 174 22.83 -24.92 -0.74
CA GLY A 174 22.91 -26.25 -1.35
C GLY A 174 21.56 -26.81 -1.76
N ASN A 175 21.57 -27.80 -2.67
CA ASN A 175 20.35 -28.49 -3.15
C ASN A 175 19.29 -27.56 -3.78
N ASN A 176 19.73 -26.54 -4.51
CA ASN A 176 18.85 -25.54 -5.08
C ASN A 176 18.01 -24.77 -4.05
N LEU A 177 18.49 -24.71 -2.82
CA LEU A 177 17.92 -23.93 -1.74
C LEU A 177 18.72 -22.64 -1.53
N PHE A 178 17.98 -21.56 -1.34
CA PHE A 178 18.56 -20.23 -1.14
C PHE A 178 17.92 -19.59 0.08
N LEU A 179 18.73 -18.91 0.86
CA LEU A 179 18.30 -18.05 1.93
C LEU A 179 18.46 -16.61 1.46
N GLU A 180 17.37 -15.85 1.45
CA GLU A 180 17.34 -14.52 0.83
C GLU A 180 16.91 -13.45 1.82
N PRO A 181 17.85 -12.84 2.54
CA PRO A 181 17.57 -11.60 3.27
C PRO A 181 17.36 -10.44 2.30
N TYR A 182 16.44 -9.55 2.64
CA TYR A 182 16.17 -8.36 1.83
C TYR A 182 15.74 -7.19 2.70
N GLY A 183 15.84 -6.01 2.13
CA GLY A 183 15.38 -4.80 2.78
C GLY A 183 14.89 -3.77 1.77
N THR A 184 13.95 -2.94 2.20
CA THR A 184 13.41 -1.82 1.40
C THR A 184 13.30 -0.59 2.28
N LEU A 185 13.81 0.51 1.78
CA LEU A 185 13.58 1.83 2.36
C LEU A 185 12.73 2.64 1.40
N SER A 186 11.64 3.20 1.88
CA SER A 186 10.69 3.95 1.05
C SER A 186 10.30 5.27 1.70
N TYR A 187 10.02 6.25 0.85
CA TYR A 187 9.44 7.53 1.24
C TYR A 187 8.22 7.80 0.38
N THR A 188 7.09 8.05 1.03
CA THR A 188 5.81 8.30 0.38
C THR A 188 5.27 9.65 0.82
N TYR A 189 4.85 10.46 -0.15
CA TYR A 189 4.24 11.77 0.08
C TYR A 189 2.87 11.79 -0.56
N ILE A 190 1.84 12.13 0.24
CA ILE A 190 0.45 12.20 -0.20
C ILE A 190 -0.06 13.62 -0.02
N LYS A 191 -0.58 14.20 -1.10
CA LYS A 191 -1.24 15.50 -1.07
C LYS A 191 -2.73 15.27 -1.34
N GLN A 192 -3.54 15.39 -0.27
CA GLN A 192 -4.99 15.26 -0.33
C GLN A 192 -5.64 16.61 -0.54
N ASP A 193 -6.51 16.71 -1.54
CA ASP A 193 -7.26 17.93 -1.81
C ASP A 193 -8.33 18.20 -0.74
N SER A 194 -8.79 19.45 -0.68
CA SER A 194 -9.93 19.84 0.12
C SER A 194 -11.22 19.17 -0.38
N ALA A 195 -12.15 18.95 0.52
CA ALA A 195 -13.45 18.36 0.24
C ALA A 195 -14.57 19.30 0.72
N ASP A 196 -15.69 19.30 0.00
CA ASP A 196 -16.86 20.13 0.28
C ASP A 196 -18.15 19.34 0.02
N GLU A 197 -18.93 19.08 1.07
CA GLU A 197 -20.17 18.29 1.00
C GLU A 197 -21.40 19.05 0.49
N GLY A 198 -21.22 20.30 0.08
CA GLY A 198 -22.32 21.12 -0.43
C GLY A 198 -22.99 21.98 0.64
N SER A 199 -24.24 22.37 0.41
CA SER A 199 -24.95 23.34 1.25
C SER A 199 -26.03 22.76 2.15
N LYS A 200 -26.14 21.42 2.24
CA LYS A 200 -27.12 20.76 3.11
C LYS A 200 -26.83 21.02 4.59
N VAL A 201 -27.86 20.89 5.42
CA VAL A 201 -27.70 20.99 6.89
C VAL A 201 -26.71 19.93 7.37
N LEU A 202 -25.76 20.31 8.23
CA LEU A 202 -24.67 19.47 8.74
C LEU A 202 -23.66 19.00 7.67
N ALA A 203 -23.65 19.60 6.49
CA ALA A 203 -22.59 19.37 5.52
C ALA A 203 -21.26 19.90 6.05
N ILE A 204 -20.18 19.21 5.67
CA ILE A 204 -18.81 19.51 6.11
C ILE A 204 -17.98 19.96 4.91
N GLU A 205 -17.07 20.88 5.12
CA GLU A 205 -15.95 21.15 4.23
C GLU A 205 -14.64 20.89 4.97
N THR A 206 -13.62 20.39 4.27
CA THR A 206 -12.30 20.11 4.81
C THR A 206 -11.22 20.81 4.01
N ASP A 207 -10.16 21.22 4.68
CA ASP A 207 -9.00 21.81 4.04
C ASP A 207 -8.10 20.71 3.41
N SER A 208 -7.26 21.11 2.45
CA SER A 208 -6.24 20.23 1.90
C SER A 208 -5.21 19.84 2.98
N LYS A 209 -4.64 18.65 2.86
CA LYS A 209 -3.64 18.13 3.80
C LYS A 209 -2.60 17.31 3.07
N SER A 210 -1.36 17.43 3.53
CA SER A 210 -0.25 16.60 3.05
C SER A 210 0.22 15.65 4.15
N PHE A 211 0.58 14.44 3.74
CA PHE A 211 1.09 13.38 4.62
C PHE A 211 2.38 12.84 4.05
N ASP A 212 3.33 12.51 4.90
CA ASP A 212 4.56 11.86 4.46
C ASP A 212 4.92 10.68 5.36
N TYR A 213 5.50 9.65 4.76
CA TYR A 213 5.85 8.40 5.44
C TYR A 213 7.21 7.93 4.99
N THR A 214 8.07 7.63 5.95
CA THR A 214 9.31 6.89 5.70
C THR A 214 9.16 5.52 6.34
N ALA A 215 9.37 4.47 5.56
CA ALA A 215 9.24 3.10 6.04
C ALA A 215 10.49 2.29 5.72
N ALA A 216 10.85 1.41 6.65
CA ALA A 216 11.88 0.40 6.46
C ALA A 216 11.25 -0.98 6.59
N LYS A 217 11.49 -1.83 5.61
CA LYS A 217 11.07 -3.23 5.61
C LYS A 217 12.29 -4.12 5.54
N VAL A 218 12.34 -5.12 6.40
CA VAL A 218 13.34 -6.18 6.34
C VAL A 218 12.64 -7.52 6.30
N GLY A 219 13.21 -8.46 5.59
CA GLY A 219 12.61 -9.79 5.45
C GLY A 219 13.65 -10.86 5.18
N LEU A 220 13.19 -12.09 5.28
CA LEU A 220 13.97 -13.27 5.02
C LEU A 220 13.08 -14.30 4.33
N ASP A 221 13.47 -14.71 3.12
CA ASP A 221 12.81 -15.75 2.37
C ASP A 221 13.68 -16.99 2.28
N ILE A 222 13.03 -18.15 2.27
CA ILE A 222 13.63 -19.43 1.86
C ILE A 222 13.07 -19.73 0.48
N LYS A 223 13.96 -20.01 -0.47
CA LYS A 223 13.59 -20.24 -1.86
C LYS A 223 14.12 -21.60 -2.34
N LYS A 224 13.25 -22.41 -2.94
CA LYS A 224 13.61 -23.65 -3.60
C LYS A 224 13.42 -23.50 -5.11
N VAL A 225 14.50 -23.76 -5.85
CA VAL A 225 14.46 -23.80 -7.31
C VAL A 225 14.30 -25.26 -7.76
N ILE A 226 13.33 -25.51 -8.61
CA ILE A 226 13.01 -26.85 -9.14
C ILE A 226 13.18 -26.81 -10.65
N PRO A 227 14.31 -27.33 -11.19
CA PRO A 227 14.51 -27.39 -12.62
C PRO A 227 13.53 -28.38 -13.28
N HIS A 228 13.07 -28.04 -14.47
CA HIS A 228 12.25 -28.89 -15.33
C HIS A 228 12.93 -29.09 -16.68
N GLU A 229 12.42 -30.01 -17.46
CA GLU A 229 12.89 -30.24 -18.83
C GLU A 229 12.79 -28.97 -19.71
N LYS A 230 11.74 -28.15 -19.53
CA LYS A 230 11.47 -26.96 -20.34
C LYS A 230 11.50 -25.64 -19.57
N GLY A 231 12.10 -25.63 -18.39
CA GLY A 231 12.18 -24.43 -17.59
C GLY A 231 12.45 -24.69 -16.12
N LYS A 232 12.00 -23.81 -15.26
CA LYS A 232 12.14 -23.96 -13.83
C LYS A 232 10.95 -23.40 -13.07
N SER A 233 10.64 -24.02 -11.95
CA SER A 233 9.73 -23.48 -10.93
C SER A 233 10.51 -23.01 -9.73
N THR A 234 9.97 -22.03 -9.02
CA THR A 234 10.54 -21.53 -7.77
C THR A 234 9.44 -21.44 -6.73
N LEU A 235 9.70 -22.02 -5.57
CA LEU A 235 8.84 -21.90 -4.40
C LEU A 235 9.58 -21.08 -3.36
N SER A 236 8.93 -20.08 -2.80
CA SER A 236 9.50 -19.33 -1.68
C SER A 236 8.47 -19.07 -0.60
N ALA A 237 8.96 -18.98 0.63
CA ALA A 237 8.18 -18.61 1.79
C ALA A 237 9.06 -17.79 2.71
N GLY A 238 8.48 -16.82 3.39
CA GLY A 238 9.27 -15.94 4.22
C GLY A 238 8.47 -15.13 5.22
N VAL A 239 9.24 -14.38 6.00
CA VAL A 239 8.73 -13.48 7.01
C VAL A 239 9.28 -12.08 6.76
N SER A 240 8.53 -11.07 7.15
CA SER A 240 8.98 -9.68 7.03
C SER A 240 8.54 -8.84 8.22
N TYR A 241 9.28 -7.79 8.45
CA TYR A 241 8.97 -6.76 9.44
C TYR A 241 9.09 -5.40 8.78
N THR A 242 8.06 -4.59 8.96
CA THR A 242 8.03 -3.20 8.44
C THR A 242 7.81 -2.25 9.59
N ARG A 243 8.60 -1.19 9.62
CA ARG A 243 8.45 -0.11 10.59
C ARG A 243 8.29 1.23 9.88
N LEU A 244 7.28 1.99 10.27
CA LEU A 244 7.17 3.40 9.91
C LEU A 244 8.13 4.21 10.77
N LEU A 245 9.14 4.80 10.15
CA LEU A 245 10.13 5.64 10.82
C LEU A 245 9.58 7.06 11.05
N THR A 246 8.74 7.54 10.12
CA THR A 246 8.00 8.79 10.24
C THR A 246 6.59 8.60 9.70
N GLY A 247 5.64 9.42 10.14
CA GLY A 247 4.27 9.44 9.64
C GLY A 247 3.29 8.55 10.40
N ALA A 248 3.73 7.86 11.46
CA ALA A 248 2.84 7.04 12.30
C ALA A 248 2.03 7.86 13.30
N ASP A 249 2.44 9.07 13.59
CA ASP A 249 1.78 9.94 14.57
C ASP A 249 0.39 10.37 14.09
N GLU A 250 -0.49 10.66 15.05
CA GLU A 250 -1.81 11.20 14.76
C GLU A 250 -1.71 12.54 14.03
N GLU A 251 -2.53 12.70 13.01
CA GLU A 251 -2.65 13.93 12.26
C GLU A 251 -4.10 14.35 12.19
N ASN A 252 -4.33 15.64 12.00
CA ASN A 252 -5.67 16.22 11.90
C ASN A 252 -5.86 16.91 10.55
N ILE A 253 -7.09 16.82 10.03
CA ILE A 253 -7.55 17.64 8.93
C ILE A 253 -8.49 18.67 9.52
N THR A 254 -8.29 19.94 9.20
CA THR A 254 -9.22 21.00 9.61
C THR A 254 -10.48 20.93 8.77
N GLY A 255 -11.59 20.83 9.46
CA GLY A 255 -12.92 20.82 8.85
C GLY A 255 -13.85 21.81 9.54
N ARG A 256 -14.99 22.06 8.92
CA ARG A 256 -16.03 22.91 9.47
C ARG A 256 -17.39 22.53 8.92
N PHE A 257 -18.42 22.72 9.75
CA PHE A 257 -19.78 22.69 9.26
C PHE A 257 -20.06 23.95 8.45
N LYS A 258 -20.78 23.80 7.37
CA LYS A 258 -21.16 24.95 6.53
C LYS A 258 -22.31 25.70 7.18
N GLY A 259 -22.14 26.98 7.45
CA GLY A 259 -23.13 27.84 8.07
C GLY A 259 -22.54 29.18 8.47
N LYS A 260 -23.40 30.11 8.86
CA LYS A 260 -23.05 31.51 9.07
C LYS A 260 -22.09 31.74 10.26
N ASP A 261 -22.10 30.85 11.25
CA ASP A 261 -21.32 30.96 12.46
C ASP A 261 -20.54 29.65 12.76
N ALA A 262 -20.16 28.94 11.68
CA ALA A 262 -19.45 27.67 11.83
C ALA A 262 -18.01 27.87 12.29
N SER A 263 -17.65 27.20 13.38
CA SER A 263 -16.27 27.15 13.88
C SER A 263 -15.53 25.97 13.27
N ASP A 264 -14.22 26.12 13.11
CA ASP A 264 -13.36 25.03 12.68
C ASP A 264 -13.28 23.93 13.75
N PHE A 265 -13.16 22.70 13.30
CA PHE A 265 -12.90 21.55 14.17
C PHE A 265 -11.88 20.62 13.50
N ASP A 266 -11.27 19.77 14.30
CA ASP A 266 -10.29 18.81 13.80
C ASP A 266 -10.96 17.47 13.50
N ILE A 267 -10.62 16.91 12.33
CA ILE A 267 -10.95 15.54 11.95
C ILE A 267 -9.69 14.73 12.16
N LEU A 268 -9.77 13.73 13.05
CA LEU A 268 -8.64 12.82 13.27
C LEU A 268 -8.47 11.93 12.04
N VAL A 269 -7.25 11.92 11.51
CA VAL A 269 -6.87 10.99 10.46
C VAL A 269 -6.62 9.62 11.09
N ALA A 270 -6.91 8.56 10.34
CA ALA A 270 -6.69 7.20 10.80
C ALA A 270 -5.28 7.02 11.37
N HIS A 271 -5.20 6.48 12.56
CA HIS A 271 -3.94 6.19 13.21
C HIS A 271 -3.22 5.08 12.43
N LYS A 272 -1.96 5.30 12.11
CA LYS A 272 -1.16 4.33 11.34
C LYS A 272 -0.34 3.49 12.30
N ASN A 273 -0.37 2.19 12.07
CA ASN A 273 0.45 1.28 12.87
C ASN A 273 1.93 1.45 12.54
N GLU A 274 2.73 1.61 13.58
CA GLU A 274 4.17 1.78 13.46
C GLU A 274 4.86 0.50 13.01
N ASN A 275 4.33 -0.67 13.38
CA ASN A 275 4.96 -1.97 13.14
C ASN A 275 4.03 -2.90 12.37
N SER A 276 4.60 -3.67 11.45
CA SER A 276 3.89 -4.70 10.70
C SER A 276 4.75 -5.96 10.58
N ILE A 277 4.14 -7.11 10.84
CA ILE A 277 4.77 -8.43 10.65
C ILE A 277 3.98 -9.15 9.57
N GLY A 278 4.70 -9.71 8.60
CA GLY A 278 4.10 -10.41 7.48
C GLY A 278 4.65 -11.81 7.27
N LEU A 279 3.80 -12.68 6.73
CA LEU A 279 4.16 -13.99 6.19
C LEU A 279 3.84 -13.97 4.71
N ASN A 280 4.72 -14.54 3.89
CA ASN A 280 4.49 -14.60 2.46
C ASN A 280 4.83 -15.98 1.89
N ALA A 281 4.19 -16.31 0.79
CA ALA A 281 4.51 -17.47 -0.03
C ALA A 281 4.37 -17.08 -1.50
N LYS A 282 5.25 -17.61 -2.33
CA LYS A 282 5.27 -17.29 -3.76
C LYS A 282 5.67 -18.52 -4.57
N TYR A 283 5.01 -18.68 -5.71
CA TYR A 283 5.36 -19.63 -6.75
C TYR A 283 5.64 -18.87 -8.04
N THR A 284 6.75 -19.21 -8.71
CA THR A 284 7.06 -18.70 -10.04
C THR A 284 7.37 -19.83 -11.00
N LEU A 285 7.02 -19.61 -12.26
CA LEU A 285 7.34 -20.49 -13.36
C LEU A 285 8.04 -19.68 -14.46
N GLU A 286 9.19 -20.16 -14.91
CA GLU A 286 9.93 -19.58 -16.02
C GLU A 286 10.21 -20.68 -17.05
N LEU A 287 9.59 -20.57 -18.22
CA LEU A 287 9.77 -21.53 -19.30
C LEU A 287 10.85 -21.07 -20.28
N GLU A 288 11.55 -22.01 -20.88
CA GLU A 288 12.54 -21.73 -21.93
C GLU A 288 11.92 -21.02 -23.14
N SER A 289 10.61 -21.24 -23.39
CA SER A 289 9.86 -20.52 -24.43
C SER A 289 9.75 -19.01 -24.16
N GLY A 290 10.06 -18.57 -22.96
CA GLY A 290 9.94 -17.19 -22.53
C GLY A 290 8.72 -16.88 -21.69
N ILE A 291 7.79 -17.81 -21.56
CA ILE A 291 6.59 -17.63 -20.73
C ILE A 291 6.98 -17.56 -19.27
N LEU A 292 6.42 -16.57 -18.56
CA LEU A 292 6.59 -16.34 -17.14
C LEU A 292 5.23 -16.38 -16.46
N PHE A 293 5.20 -16.93 -15.26
CA PHE A 293 4.00 -16.96 -14.43
C PHE A 293 4.40 -16.80 -12.98
N ASP A 294 3.62 -16.04 -12.21
CA ASP A 294 3.74 -16.01 -10.76
C ASP A 294 2.38 -16.02 -10.08
N VAL A 295 2.36 -16.54 -8.88
CA VAL A 295 1.26 -16.41 -7.94
C VAL A 295 1.84 -16.21 -6.55
N LYS A 296 1.27 -15.30 -5.81
CA LYS A 296 1.74 -14.97 -4.48
C LYS A 296 0.59 -14.71 -3.52
N GLY A 297 0.87 -14.93 -2.26
CA GLY A 297 -0.03 -14.59 -1.18
C GLY A 297 0.75 -14.12 0.02
N SER A 298 0.18 -13.21 0.77
CA SER A 298 0.73 -12.77 2.04
C SER A 298 -0.37 -12.53 3.07
N TYR A 299 0.01 -12.65 4.31
CA TYR A 299 -0.82 -12.29 5.45
C TYR A 299 0.00 -11.41 6.37
N SER A 300 -0.54 -10.29 6.78
CA SER A 300 0.18 -9.37 7.66
C SER A 300 -0.70 -8.90 8.80
N VAL A 301 -0.05 -8.56 9.91
CA VAL A 301 -0.67 -7.98 11.08
C VAL A 301 0.12 -6.74 11.46
N GLU A 302 -0.59 -5.65 11.59
CA GLU A 302 -0.02 -4.38 12.01
C GLU A 302 -0.30 -4.12 13.48
N ARG A 303 0.65 -3.52 14.18
CA ARG A 303 0.52 -3.16 15.59
C ARG A 303 1.14 -1.79 15.82
N ASP A 304 0.49 -1.05 16.69
CA ASP A 304 0.97 0.23 17.15
C ASP A 304 1.72 0.04 18.48
N SER A 305 2.90 0.62 18.58
CA SER A 305 3.69 0.60 19.80
C SER A 305 3.47 1.84 20.69
N HIS A 306 2.69 2.83 20.20
CA HIS A 306 2.44 4.05 20.95
C HIS A 306 1.31 3.90 21.98
N ASN A 307 1.54 4.42 23.17
CA ASN A 307 0.50 4.66 24.20
C ASN A 307 -0.15 6.03 23.94
N GLY A 308 -0.66 6.25 22.73
CA GLY A 308 -1.30 7.51 22.36
C GLY A 308 -2.79 7.53 22.63
N THR A 309 -3.45 8.58 22.16
CA THR A 309 -4.90 8.79 22.28
C THR A 309 -5.73 7.87 21.42
N GLY A 310 -5.09 7.04 20.58
CA GLY A 310 -5.73 6.03 19.76
C GLY A 310 -4.93 4.75 19.69
N LYS A 311 -5.60 3.63 19.61
CA LYS A 311 -4.99 2.32 19.29
C LYS A 311 -5.60 1.80 18.03
N ASN A 312 -4.74 1.47 17.07
CA ASN A 312 -5.13 0.85 15.83
C ASN A 312 -4.84 -0.66 15.93
N ARG A 313 -5.85 -1.48 15.71
CA ARG A 313 -5.74 -2.93 15.66
C ARG A 313 -6.10 -3.40 14.26
N ASN A 314 -5.09 -3.86 13.54
CA ASN A 314 -5.30 -4.49 12.25
C ASN A 314 -6.01 -5.83 12.44
N LYS A 315 -7.05 -6.09 11.65
CA LYS A 315 -7.80 -7.36 11.67
C LYS A 315 -7.07 -8.50 10.96
N GLY A 316 -5.85 -8.25 10.48
CA GLY A 316 -5.15 -9.11 9.56
C GLY A 316 -5.46 -8.70 8.12
N GLU A 317 -4.43 -8.62 7.30
CA GLU A 317 -4.55 -8.27 5.89
C GLU A 317 -4.08 -9.42 5.02
N TRP A 318 -4.87 -9.72 4.00
CA TRP A 318 -4.54 -10.67 2.96
C TRP A 318 -4.19 -9.92 1.69
N ILE A 319 -3.12 -10.34 1.04
CA ILE A 319 -2.78 -9.88 -0.29
C ILE A 319 -2.56 -11.11 -1.15
N VAL A 320 -3.27 -11.19 -2.27
CA VAL A 320 -3.09 -12.24 -3.26
C VAL A 320 -2.84 -11.59 -4.61
N GLY A 321 -2.02 -12.22 -5.41
CA GLY A 321 -1.69 -11.72 -6.74
C GLY A 321 -1.27 -12.84 -7.67
N ALA A 322 -1.49 -12.60 -8.96
CA ALA A 322 -1.05 -13.49 -10.01
C ALA A 322 -0.65 -12.68 -11.23
N GLY A 323 0.38 -13.12 -11.91
CA GLY A 323 0.90 -12.46 -13.09
C GLY A 323 1.32 -13.44 -14.15
N ILE A 324 1.27 -12.98 -15.39
CA ILE A 324 1.75 -13.71 -16.57
C ILE A 324 2.60 -12.78 -17.42
N GLY A 325 3.64 -13.31 -18.00
CA GLY A 325 4.56 -12.51 -18.78
C GLY A 325 5.30 -13.28 -19.85
N TYR A 326 6.14 -12.57 -20.56
CA TYR A 326 6.92 -13.11 -21.67
C TYR A 326 8.27 -12.39 -21.80
N LYS A 327 9.31 -13.18 -21.97
CA LYS A 327 10.67 -12.70 -22.33
C LYS A 327 10.87 -12.91 -23.82
N PHE A 328 11.33 -11.87 -24.50
CA PHE A 328 11.55 -11.96 -25.96
C PHE A 328 12.75 -11.16 -26.43
#